data_da10c0faff1270decc9e9740f974663a
#
_entry.id   da10c0faff1270decc9e9740f974663a
#
_cell.length_a   1.000
_cell.length_b   1.000
_cell.length_c   1.000
_cell.angle_alpha   90.00
_cell.angle_beta   90.00
_cell.angle_gamma   90.00
#
_symmetry.space_group_name_H-M   'P 1'
#
loop_
_entity.id
_entity.type
_entity.pdbx_description
1 polymer ?
#
loop_
_entity_poly.entity_id
_entity_poly.type
_entity_poly.pdbx_seq_one_letter_code
_entity_poly.pdbx_strand_id
1 'polypeptide(L)'
;PGLGDDESVRLLTWTTTPWTLPSNLAVAVGPNIEYLVLDAKGAKWILGAECLDKYSEELEGHVILGSVRGSDLVGRTYKPLFDYFEDRSDAFRVLEADFVDTSEGTGVVHMAPGFGEDDQIICESNGIEIGDAVPVDEQGRFTADVSGWAGENVFEANPGIIQHLKGEGKILRHETYEHNYPHCWR
;
A
#
# COMPACT_ATOMS: atom_id res chain seq x y z
N PRO A 1 -6.91 -10.55 21.55
CA PRO A 1 -7.29 -9.15 21.77
C PRO A 1 -7.37 -8.48 20.41
N GLY A 2 -8.56 -8.03 20.02
CA GLY A 2 -8.78 -7.43 18.71
C GLY A 2 -7.92 -6.20 18.52
N LEU A 3 -7.51 -5.96 17.29
CA LEU A 3 -6.76 -4.76 16.87
C LEU A 3 -7.54 -3.45 17.07
N GLY A 4 -8.74 -3.45 17.64
CA GLY A 4 -9.56 -2.26 17.92
C GLY A 4 -9.45 -1.14 16.89
N ASP A 5 -10.14 -0.06 17.06
CA ASP A 5 -9.99 1.18 16.26
C ASP A 5 -8.78 2.00 16.77
N ASP A 6 -7.61 1.34 16.91
CA ASP A 6 -6.38 1.99 17.39
C ASP A 6 -5.68 2.66 16.21
N GLU A 7 -5.83 3.98 16.10
CA GLU A 7 -5.22 4.81 15.06
C GLU A 7 -3.67 4.73 15.02
N SER A 8 -3.05 4.14 16.06
CA SER A 8 -1.60 3.93 16.08
C SER A 8 -1.15 2.70 15.29
N VAL A 9 -2.06 1.86 14.79
CA VAL A 9 -1.72 0.65 14.03
C VAL A 9 -1.50 0.98 12.56
N ARG A 10 -0.36 0.58 12.02
CA ARG A 10 0.05 0.81 10.64
C ARG A 10 0.21 -0.51 9.89
N LEU A 11 -0.42 -0.62 8.73
CA LEU A 11 -0.14 -1.68 7.76
C LEU A 11 1.13 -1.31 6.99
N LEU A 12 2.14 -2.17 7.02
CA LEU A 12 3.37 -1.96 6.28
C LEU A 12 3.21 -2.52 4.87
N THR A 13 2.97 -1.65 3.90
CA THR A 13 2.83 -2.01 2.49
C THR A 13 4.15 -1.85 1.75
N TRP A 14 4.31 -2.60 0.65
CA TRP A 14 5.46 -2.51 -0.24
C TRP A 14 5.00 -2.18 -1.66
N THR A 15 5.77 -1.38 -2.38
CA THR A 15 5.53 -1.05 -3.79
C THR A 15 6.84 -0.79 -4.53
N THR A 16 6.89 -1.13 -5.81
CA THR A 16 7.93 -0.73 -6.77
C THR A 16 7.53 0.49 -7.59
N THR A 17 6.30 0.96 -7.47
CA THR A 17 5.71 2.05 -8.26
C THR A 17 5.18 3.17 -7.37
N PRO A 18 6.05 3.99 -6.75
CA PRO A 18 5.60 5.05 -5.84
C PRO A 18 4.58 6.02 -6.44
N TRP A 19 4.63 6.23 -7.76
CA TRP A 19 3.71 7.10 -8.47
C TRP A 19 2.25 6.62 -8.47
N THR A 20 1.99 5.34 -8.17
CA THR A 20 0.61 4.83 -8.04
C THR A 20 0.02 5.02 -6.65
N LEU A 21 0.84 5.35 -5.64
CA LEU A 21 0.38 5.56 -4.25
C LEU A 21 -0.69 6.64 -4.09
N PRO A 22 -0.68 7.77 -4.84
CA PRO A 22 -1.77 8.73 -4.81
C PRO A 22 -3.14 8.17 -5.24
N SER A 23 -3.14 7.08 -6.02
CA SER A 23 -4.34 6.38 -6.51
C SER A 23 -4.67 5.11 -5.71
N ASN A 24 -4.13 4.97 -4.50
CA ASN A 24 -4.45 3.85 -3.61
C ASN A 24 -5.93 3.83 -3.27
N LEU A 25 -6.61 2.71 -3.48
CA LEU A 25 -8.00 2.50 -3.09
C LEU A 25 -8.20 1.30 -2.14
N ALA A 26 -7.23 0.38 -2.09
CA ALA A 26 -7.27 -0.77 -1.21
C ALA A 26 -5.85 -1.24 -0.85
N VAL A 27 -5.77 -2.15 0.10
CA VAL A 27 -4.60 -3.00 0.33
C VAL A 27 -5.04 -4.44 0.33
N ALA A 28 -4.19 -5.33 -0.17
CA ALA A 28 -4.45 -6.76 -0.20
C ALA A 28 -3.57 -7.53 0.78
N VAL A 29 -4.13 -8.57 1.37
CA VAL A 29 -3.47 -9.52 2.26
C VAL A 29 -3.73 -10.96 1.80
N GLY A 30 -2.80 -11.86 2.03
CA GLY A 30 -3.03 -13.29 1.81
C GLY A 30 -3.86 -13.87 2.97
N PRO A 31 -5.04 -14.45 2.73
CA PRO A 31 -5.97 -14.87 3.79
C PRO A 31 -5.36 -15.91 4.74
N ASN A 32 -4.45 -16.75 4.25
CA ASN A 32 -3.78 -17.80 4.99
C ASN A 32 -2.42 -17.41 5.57
N ILE A 33 -1.93 -16.21 5.26
CA ILE A 33 -0.67 -15.69 5.79
C ILE A 33 -0.88 -15.27 7.25
N GLU A 34 0.11 -15.57 8.09
CA GLU A 34 0.20 -15.05 9.44
C GLU A 34 0.87 -13.68 9.42
N TYR A 35 0.25 -12.71 10.09
CA TYR A 35 0.75 -11.34 10.24
C TYR A 35 1.10 -11.07 11.68
N LEU A 36 2.28 -10.54 11.93
CA LEU A 36 2.69 -10.08 13.26
C LEU A 36 2.17 -8.67 13.52
N VAL A 37 1.76 -8.46 14.77
CA VAL A 37 1.51 -7.13 15.33
C VAL A 37 2.68 -6.80 16.22
N LEU A 38 3.42 -5.76 15.85
CA LEU A 38 4.65 -5.33 16.54
C LEU A 38 4.46 -3.95 17.16
N ASP A 39 5.11 -3.71 18.28
CA ASP A 39 5.38 -2.37 18.79
C ASP A 39 6.84 -2.02 18.50
N ALA A 40 7.07 -0.98 17.74
CA ALA A 40 8.40 -0.47 17.44
C ALA A 40 8.36 1.03 17.12
N LYS A 41 9.35 1.78 17.62
CA LYS A 41 9.52 3.22 17.35
C LYS A 41 8.27 4.07 17.65
N GLY A 42 7.50 3.67 18.67
CA GLY A 42 6.32 4.41 19.11
C GLY A 42 5.07 4.20 18.25
N ALA A 43 5.06 3.20 17.39
CA ALA A 43 3.90 2.80 16.59
C ALA A 43 3.73 1.28 16.59
N LYS A 44 2.51 0.82 16.34
CA LYS A 44 2.23 -0.60 16.08
C LYS A 44 2.26 -0.86 14.59
N TRP A 45 2.91 -1.94 14.19
CA TRP A 45 3.12 -2.31 12.79
C TRP A 45 2.52 -3.68 12.52
N ILE A 46 1.95 -3.85 11.33
CA ILE A 46 1.47 -5.14 10.84
C ILE A 46 2.21 -5.48 9.55
N LEU A 47 2.85 -6.65 9.52
CA LEU A 47 3.50 -7.23 8.35
C LEU A 47 3.47 -8.75 8.42
N GLY A 48 3.67 -9.41 7.28
CA GLY A 48 3.76 -10.88 7.23
C GLY A 48 4.84 -11.42 8.17
N ALA A 49 4.52 -12.47 8.91
CA ALA A 49 5.43 -13.03 9.93
C ALA A 49 6.79 -13.41 9.34
N GLU A 50 6.81 -14.02 8.15
CA GLU A 50 8.02 -14.41 7.45
C GLU A 50 8.84 -13.24 6.91
N CYS A 51 8.25 -12.02 6.87
CA CYS A 51 8.93 -10.83 6.38
C CYS A 51 9.72 -10.10 7.48
N LEU A 52 9.54 -10.42 8.77
CA LEU A 52 10.12 -9.67 9.87
C LEU A 52 11.64 -9.55 9.77
N ASP A 53 12.32 -10.64 9.44
CA ASP A 53 13.79 -10.65 9.36
C ASP A 53 14.34 -9.68 8.30
N LYS A 54 13.58 -9.43 7.22
CA LYS A 54 13.95 -8.50 6.16
C LYS A 54 13.98 -7.04 6.63
N TYR A 55 13.21 -6.71 7.67
CA TYR A 55 13.04 -5.37 8.23
C TYR A 55 13.58 -5.25 9.66
N SER A 56 14.44 -6.18 10.07
CA SER A 56 14.97 -6.23 11.45
C SER A 56 15.77 -4.99 11.85
N GLU A 57 16.46 -4.35 10.90
CA GLU A 57 17.20 -3.11 11.16
C GLU A 57 16.25 -1.92 11.37
N GLU A 58 15.24 -1.76 10.50
CA GLU A 58 14.27 -0.69 10.59
C GLU A 58 13.36 -0.82 11.82
N LEU A 59 13.09 -2.06 12.23
CA LEU A 59 12.24 -2.39 13.37
C LEU A 59 13.05 -2.82 14.60
N GLU A 60 14.31 -2.40 14.70
CA GLU A 60 15.17 -2.73 15.83
C GLU A 60 14.49 -2.37 17.17
N GLY A 61 14.58 -3.29 18.14
CA GLY A 61 13.96 -3.13 19.45
C GLY A 61 12.45 -3.40 19.46
N HIS A 62 11.89 -3.98 18.40
CA HIS A 62 10.48 -4.33 18.37
C HIS A 62 10.07 -5.31 19.47
N VAL A 63 8.81 -5.23 19.86
CA VAL A 63 8.16 -6.19 20.75
C VAL A 63 6.99 -6.82 19.99
N ILE A 64 6.97 -8.14 19.87
CA ILE A 64 5.84 -8.86 19.28
C ILE A 64 4.68 -8.82 20.28
N LEU A 65 3.58 -8.18 19.89
CA LEU A 65 2.35 -8.07 20.68
C LEU A 65 1.42 -9.26 20.45
N GLY A 66 1.51 -9.90 19.27
CA GLY A 66 0.69 -11.04 18.88
C GLY A 66 0.73 -11.27 17.39
N SER A 67 -0.09 -12.20 16.92
CA SER A 67 -0.29 -12.44 15.49
C SER A 67 -1.77 -12.55 15.16
N VAL A 68 -2.09 -12.32 13.88
CA VAL A 68 -3.43 -12.44 13.30
C VAL A 68 -3.33 -13.12 11.94
N ARG A 69 -4.37 -13.80 11.50
CA ARG A 69 -4.43 -14.28 10.12
C ARG A 69 -4.87 -13.16 9.18
N GLY A 70 -4.45 -13.24 7.92
CA GLY A 70 -4.89 -12.28 6.92
C GLY A 70 -6.40 -12.22 6.80
N SER A 71 -7.11 -13.37 6.89
CA SER A 71 -8.57 -13.43 6.93
C SER A 71 -9.20 -12.59 8.04
N ASP A 72 -8.51 -12.37 9.17
CA ASP A 72 -9.00 -11.53 10.28
C ASP A 72 -8.79 -10.03 10.04
N LEU A 73 -7.96 -9.69 9.05
CA LEU A 73 -7.72 -8.31 8.61
C LEU A 73 -8.70 -7.87 7.52
N VAL A 74 -9.25 -8.81 6.74
CA VAL A 74 -10.17 -8.52 5.63
C VAL A 74 -11.38 -7.74 6.10
N GLY A 75 -11.78 -6.73 5.32
CA GLY A 75 -12.90 -5.84 5.60
C GLY A 75 -12.58 -4.70 6.58
N ARG A 76 -11.41 -4.67 7.21
CA ARG A 76 -10.99 -3.53 8.03
C ARG A 76 -10.72 -2.32 7.14
N THR A 77 -11.01 -1.14 7.66
CA THR A 77 -10.71 0.12 6.98
C THR A 77 -9.38 0.68 7.47
N TYR A 78 -8.75 1.52 6.65
CA TYR A 78 -7.53 2.24 6.99
C TYR A 78 -7.58 3.67 6.47
N LYS A 79 -6.74 4.54 7.04
CA LYS A 79 -6.52 5.88 6.52
C LYS A 79 -5.48 5.83 5.38
N PRO A 80 -5.78 6.36 4.18
CA PRO A 80 -4.84 6.34 3.06
C PRO A 80 -3.60 7.20 3.32
N LEU A 81 -2.54 6.98 2.52
CA LEU A 81 -1.31 7.77 2.57
C LEU A 81 -1.54 9.21 2.08
N PHE A 82 -2.42 9.37 1.11
CA PHE A 82 -2.81 10.65 0.50
C PHE A 82 -4.32 10.82 0.61
N ASP A 83 -4.78 12.05 0.65
CA ASP A 83 -6.18 12.44 0.83
C ASP A 83 -6.94 12.71 -0.48
N TYR A 84 -6.30 12.51 -1.63
CA TYR A 84 -6.88 12.86 -2.94
C TYR A 84 -8.25 12.21 -3.24
N PHE A 85 -8.49 11.01 -2.70
CA PHE A 85 -9.73 10.26 -2.89
C PHE A 85 -10.38 9.85 -1.56
N GLU A 86 -10.08 10.57 -0.46
CA GLU A 86 -10.52 10.19 0.89
C GLU A 86 -12.05 10.21 1.08
N ASP A 87 -12.77 10.96 0.25
CA ASP A 87 -14.23 11.04 0.28
C ASP A 87 -14.93 9.77 -0.24
N ARG A 88 -14.18 8.81 -0.77
CA ARG A 88 -14.73 7.57 -1.32
C ARG A 88 -15.15 6.61 -0.21
N SER A 89 -16.45 6.36 -0.13
CA SER A 89 -17.03 5.45 0.88
C SER A 89 -16.87 3.97 0.52
N ASP A 90 -16.56 3.65 -0.73
CA ASP A 90 -16.35 2.29 -1.23
C ASP A 90 -14.90 1.79 -1.06
N ALA A 91 -13.94 2.68 -0.81
CA ALA A 91 -12.51 2.42 -0.83
C ALA A 91 -11.89 2.20 0.57
N PHE A 92 -10.56 2.15 0.62
CA PHE A 92 -9.69 2.11 1.81
C PHE A 92 -10.00 0.95 2.76
N ARG A 93 -10.20 -0.23 2.17
CA ARG A 93 -10.42 -1.48 2.88
C ARG A 93 -9.30 -2.48 2.61
N VAL A 94 -9.10 -3.37 3.58
CA VAL A 94 -8.22 -4.54 3.43
C VAL A 94 -9.02 -5.63 2.70
N LEU A 95 -8.48 -6.09 1.58
CA LEU A 95 -9.06 -7.14 0.74
C LEU A 95 -8.22 -8.41 0.82
N GLU A 96 -8.80 -9.56 0.51
CA GLU A 96 -8.03 -10.78 0.33
C GLU A 96 -7.59 -10.94 -1.12
N ALA A 97 -6.36 -11.48 -1.30
CA ALA A 97 -5.87 -11.84 -2.61
C ALA A 97 -4.93 -13.04 -2.53
N ASP A 98 -5.20 -14.07 -3.33
CA ASP A 98 -4.42 -15.31 -3.34
C ASP A 98 -3.00 -15.13 -3.90
N PHE A 99 -2.76 -14.06 -4.67
CA PHE A 99 -1.43 -13.76 -5.22
C PHE A 99 -0.47 -13.14 -4.19
N VAL A 100 -0.99 -12.70 -3.04
CA VAL A 100 -0.13 -12.13 -1.99
C VAL A 100 0.71 -13.22 -1.37
N ASP A 101 2.01 -13.04 -1.38
CA ASP A 101 2.99 -13.92 -0.75
C ASP A 101 3.97 -13.15 0.15
N THR A 102 4.89 -13.88 0.77
CA THR A 102 5.90 -13.35 1.67
C THR A 102 7.33 -13.47 1.12
N SER A 103 7.49 -13.91 -0.13
CA SER A 103 8.81 -14.06 -0.76
C SER A 103 9.49 -12.71 -0.97
N GLU A 104 8.70 -11.70 -1.34
CA GLU A 104 9.12 -10.30 -1.49
C GLU A 104 8.24 -9.37 -0.65
N GLY A 105 8.71 -8.13 -0.44
CA GLY A 105 7.94 -7.12 0.27
C GLY A 105 7.58 -7.48 1.70
N THR A 106 6.37 -7.11 2.10
CA THR A 106 5.87 -7.16 3.48
C THR A 106 4.71 -8.13 3.70
N GLY A 107 4.23 -8.81 2.65
CA GLY A 107 3.00 -9.59 2.69
C GLY A 107 1.72 -8.73 2.68
N VAL A 108 1.84 -7.42 2.51
CA VAL A 108 0.72 -6.48 2.33
C VAL A 108 0.96 -5.69 1.04
N VAL A 109 0.05 -5.81 0.10
CA VAL A 109 0.18 -5.21 -1.23
C VAL A 109 -0.70 -3.98 -1.35
N HIS A 110 -0.12 -2.87 -1.80
CA HIS A 110 -0.83 -1.67 -2.22
C HIS A 110 -1.62 -1.94 -3.50
N MET A 111 -2.86 -1.48 -3.58
CA MET A 111 -3.72 -1.66 -4.74
C MET A 111 -4.18 -0.32 -5.32
N ALA A 112 -3.94 -0.18 -6.63
CA ALA A 112 -4.35 0.96 -7.44
C ALA A 112 -5.04 0.44 -8.71
N PRO A 113 -6.37 0.20 -8.69
CA PRO A 113 -7.11 -0.53 -9.73
C PRO A 113 -7.07 0.12 -11.11
N GLY A 114 -6.72 1.40 -11.21
CA GLY A 114 -6.52 2.08 -12.50
C GLY A 114 -5.21 1.71 -13.21
N PHE A 115 -4.29 0.98 -12.55
CA PHE A 115 -2.93 0.74 -13.03
C PHE A 115 -2.47 -0.72 -12.98
N GLY A 116 -3.29 -1.63 -12.46
CA GLY A 116 -3.00 -3.06 -12.39
C GLY A 116 -4.25 -3.89 -12.68
N GLU A 117 -4.13 -4.90 -13.56
CA GLU A 117 -5.25 -5.77 -13.94
C GLU A 117 -5.76 -6.59 -12.74
N ASP A 118 -4.85 -7.17 -11.96
CA ASP A 118 -5.21 -7.92 -10.75
C ASP A 118 -5.84 -7.00 -9.69
N ASP A 119 -5.31 -5.79 -9.53
CA ASP A 119 -5.86 -4.78 -8.63
C ASP A 119 -7.29 -4.41 -9.03
N GLN A 120 -7.52 -4.22 -10.34
CA GLN A 120 -8.85 -3.92 -10.89
C GLN A 120 -9.84 -5.04 -10.59
N ILE A 121 -9.49 -6.27 -10.95
CA ILE A 121 -10.37 -7.45 -10.78
C ILE A 121 -10.77 -7.60 -9.31
N ILE A 122 -9.81 -7.49 -8.39
CA ILE A 122 -10.08 -7.66 -6.96
C ILE A 122 -10.88 -6.49 -6.40
N CYS A 123 -10.52 -5.26 -6.74
CA CYS A 123 -11.25 -4.08 -6.27
C CYS A 123 -12.71 -4.11 -6.75
N GLU A 124 -12.96 -4.32 -8.05
CA GLU A 124 -14.32 -4.37 -8.62
C GLU A 124 -15.15 -5.51 -8.04
N SER A 125 -14.55 -6.71 -7.85
CA SER A 125 -15.27 -7.85 -7.24
C SER A 125 -15.67 -7.60 -5.78
N ASN A 126 -15.02 -6.64 -5.11
CA ASN A 126 -15.33 -6.19 -3.76
C ASN A 126 -16.12 -4.87 -3.73
N GLY A 127 -16.63 -4.41 -4.88
CA GLY A 127 -17.46 -3.21 -4.98
C GLY A 127 -16.69 -1.90 -4.85
N ILE A 128 -15.37 -1.91 -5.14
CA ILE A 128 -14.53 -0.71 -5.26
C ILE A 128 -14.38 -0.43 -6.74
N GLU A 129 -15.06 0.58 -7.23
CA GLU A 129 -15.01 0.98 -8.64
C GLU A 129 -13.76 1.82 -8.90
N ILE A 130 -13.19 1.77 -10.11
CA ILE A 130 -12.05 2.61 -10.50
C ILE A 130 -12.46 4.08 -10.44
N GLY A 131 -13.60 4.42 -11.07
CA GLY A 131 -14.14 5.79 -11.08
C GLY A 131 -13.13 6.81 -11.59
N ASP A 132 -12.90 7.84 -10.80
CA ASP A 132 -11.97 8.96 -11.02
C ASP A 132 -10.52 8.68 -10.53
N ALA A 133 -10.25 7.51 -9.96
CA ALA A 133 -8.93 7.17 -9.41
C ALA A 133 -7.89 6.77 -10.47
N VAL A 134 -7.99 7.34 -11.67
CA VAL A 134 -6.98 7.26 -12.76
C VAL A 134 -6.50 8.67 -13.08
N PRO A 135 -5.84 9.37 -12.15
CA PRO A 135 -5.46 10.77 -12.31
C PRO A 135 -4.19 10.92 -13.18
N VAL A 136 -4.14 10.26 -14.32
CA VAL A 136 -3.02 10.30 -15.28
C VAL A 136 -3.59 10.50 -16.68
N ASP A 137 -3.08 11.49 -17.38
CA ASP A 137 -3.48 11.81 -18.76
C ASP A 137 -2.81 10.88 -19.81
N GLU A 138 -3.21 11.04 -21.06
CA GLU A 138 -2.68 10.26 -22.20
C GLU A 138 -1.16 10.47 -22.43
N GLN A 139 -0.57 11.52 -21.88
CA GLN A 139 0.86 11.82 -21.95
C GLN A 139 1.63 11.25 -20.74
N GLY A 140 0.97 10.52 -19.85
CA GLY A 140 1.57 9.96 -18.64
C GLY A 140 1.89 11.02 -17.58
N ARG A 141 1.07 12.08 -17.48
CA ARG A 141 1.22 13.15 -16.50
C ARG A 141 0.06 13.14 -15.52
N PHE A 142 0.35 13.48 -14.28
CA PHE A 142 -0.71 13.66 -13.28
C PHE A 142 -1.69 14.77 -13.69
N THR A 143 -2.98 14.48 -13.52
CA THR A 143 -4.06 15.48 -13.67
C THR A 143 -4.13 16.38 -12.44
N ALA A 144 -5.06 17.35 -12.47
CA ALA A 144 -5.29 18.25 -11.33
C ALA A 144 -5.81 17.54 -10.07
N ASP A 145 -6.30 16.30 -10.20
CA ASP A 145 -6.81 15.51 -9.08
C ASP A 145 -5.69 15.12 -8.11
N VAL A 146 -4.45 15.01 -8.60
CA VAL A 146 -3.24 14.85 -7.79
C VAL A 146 -2.50 16.19 -7.75
N SER A 147 -3.07 17.14 -7.03
CA SER A 147 -2.67 18.55 -7.04
C SER A 147 -1.20 18.80 -6.69
N GLY A 148 -0.59 17.94 -5.85
CA GLY A 148 0.80 18.07 -5.44
C GLY A 148 1.81 17.84 -6.58
N TRP A 149 1.41 17.12 -7.64
CA TRP A 149 2.26 16.79 -8.80
C TRP A 149 1.55 17.02 -10.15
N ALA A 150 0.49 17.83 -10.17
CA ALA A 150 -0.28 18.10 -11.39
C ALA A 150 0.61 18.59 -12.54
N GLY A 151 0.50 17.93 -13.70
CA GLY A 151 1.27 18.23 -14.91
C GLY A 151 2.67 17.58 -14.95
N GLU A 152 3.15 16.98 -13.87
CA GLU A 152 4.42 16.24 -13.86
C GLU A 152 4.25 14.86 -14.49
N ASN A 153 5.28 14.37 -15.19
CA ASN A 153 5.33 12.99 -15.64
C ASN A 153 5.40 12.05 -14.42
N VAL A 154 4.61 10.96 -14.43
CA VAL A 154 4.48 10.06 -13.27
C VAL A 154 5.81 9.47 -12.79
N PHE A 155 6.74 9.15 -13.71
CA PHE A 155 8.04 8.63 -13.33
C PHE A 155 8.96 9.72 -12.78
N GLU A 156 8.85 10.95 -13.28
CA GLU A 156 9.62 12.10 -12.79
C GLU A 156 9.12 12.54 -11.40
N ALA A 157 7.86 12.32 -11.07
CA ALA A 157 7.26 12.62 -9.78
C ALA A 157 7.70 11.65 -8.65
N ASN A 158 8.20 10.44 -8.97
CA ASN A 158 8.59 9.45 -7.97
C ASN A 158 9.50 10.00 -6.85
N PRO A 159 10.60 10.73 -7.14
CA PRO A 159 11.44 11.30 -6.08
C PRO A 159 10.68 12.27 -5.18
N GLY A 160 9.78 13.10 -5.75
CA GLY A 160 8.96 14.05 -5.01
C GLY A 160 7.98 13.36 -4.06
N ILE A 161 7.30 12.33 -4.55
CA ILE A 161 6.36 11.50 -3.77
C ILE A 161 7.09 10.82 -2.60
N ILE A 162 8.24 10.21 -2.86
CA ILE A 162 9.06 9.56 -1.84
C ILE A 162 9.52 10.58 -0.79
N GLN A 163 10.01 11.74 -1.22
CA GLN A 163 10.46 12.81 -0.33
C GLN A 163 9.33 13.32 0.57
N HIS A 164 8.12 13.51 0.01
CA HIS A 164 6.93 13.91 0.74
C HIS A 164 6.59 12.91 1.84
N LEU A 165 6.47 11.62 1.50
CA LEU A 165 6.15 10.56 2.44
C LEU A 165 7.24 10.36 3.51
N LYS A 166 8.53 10.57 3.16
CA LYS A 166 9.63 10.59 4.14
C LYS A 166 9.47 11.74 5.13
N GLY A 167 9.12 12.93 4.64
CA GLY A 167 8.88 14.11 5.47
C GLY A 167 7.73 13.91 6.48
N GLU A 168 6.73 13.12 6.12
CA GLU A 168 5.61 12.77 6.98
C GLU A 168 5.85 11.53 7.88
N GLY A 169 7.02 10.90 7.78
CA GLY A 169 7.32 9.68 8.54
C GLY A 169 6.49 8.47 8.13
N LYS A 170 6.03 8.45 6.88
CA LYS A 170 5.20 7.37 6.29
C LYS A 170 6.00 6.32 5.54
N ILE A 171 7.32 6.46 5.43
CA ILE A 171 8.21 5.48 4.81
C ILE A 171 9.09 4.85 5.89
N LEU A 172 9.03 3.53 5.98
CA LEU A 172 9.92 2.76 6.85
C LEU A 172 11.28 2.52 6.17
N ARG A 173 11.27 2.11 4.90
CA ARG A 173 12.44 1.79 4.08
C ARG A 173 12.26 2.26 2.65
N HIS A 174 13.34 2.73 2.03
CA HIS A 174 13.41 3.05 0.61
C HIS A 174 14.74 2.55 0.06
N GLU A 175 14.66 1.76 -0.98
CA GLU A 175 15.82 1.24 -1.71
C GLU A 175 15.56 1.25 -3.22
N THR A 176 16.62 1.21 -4.02
CA THR A 176 16.50 1.02 -5.46
C THR A 176 16.35 -0.46 -5.74
N TYR A 177 15.27 -0.82 -6.42
CA TYR A 177 14.96 -2.19 -6.79
C TYR A 177 14.96 -2.34 -8.31
N GLU A 178 15.77 -3.27 -8.83
CA GLU A 178 15.77 -3.60 -10.25
C GLU A 178 14.79 -4.75 -10.50
N HIS A 179 13.76 -4.49 -11.28
CA HIS A 179 12.82 -5.52 -11.71
C HIS A 179 12.49 -5.41 -13.18
N ASN A 180 12.08 -6.52 -13.79
CA ASN A 180 11.62 -6.53 -15.16
C ASN A 180 10.24 -5.90 -15.29
N TYR A 181 10.13 -4.83 -16.06
CA TYR A 181 8.86 -4.19 -16.38
C TYR A 181 8.35 -4.75 -17.71
N PRO A 182 7.11 -5.25 -17.81
CA PRO A 182 6.54 -5.61 -19.09
C PRO A 182 6.39 -4.35 -19.95
N HIS A 183 7.06 -4.33 -21.09
CA HIS A 183 6.94 -3.25 -22.05
C HIS A 183 5.84 -3.56 -23.07
N CYS A 184 4.96 -2.58 -23.32
CA CYS A 184 4.01 -2.67 -24.41
C CYS A 184 4.74 -2.64 -25.77
N TRP A 185 4.27 -3.45 -26.71
CA TRP A 185 4.82 -3.58 -28.06
C TRP A 185 4.45 -2.44 -29.02
N ARG A 186 4.08 -1.28 -28.56
CA ARG A 186 3.73 -0.15 -29.44
C ARG A 186 4.71 0.98 -29.33
#